data_39a2310d4568557937e36974a52aeec9
#
_entry.id   39a2310d4568557937e36974a52aeec9
#
_cell.length_a   1.000
_cell.length_b   1.000
_cell.length_c   1.000
_cell.angle_alpha   90.00
_cell.angle_beta   90.00
_cell.angle_gamma   90.00
#
_symmetry.space_group_name_H-M   'P 1'
#
loop_
_entity.id
_entity.type
_entity.pdbx_description
1 polymer ?
#
loop_
_entity_poly.entity_id
_entity_poly.type
_entity_poly.pdbx_seq_one_letter_code
_entity_poly.pdbx_strand_id
1 'polypeptide(L)'
;TTRHREAEGSSYYRHYYMGLIRADGQPKRALSKFAQYTPELGICQWFHFEDPRLDDGVAWLKRLGVKHLRTGLSWADSHREHADAWFDRQMKALENFDVTLTFCFTPESCGKRPHHTSPPHCPEQFAEFCARMVQRYA
;
A
#
# COMPACT_ATOMS: atom_id res chain seq x y z
N THR A 1 -12.14 -16.40 -1.40
CA THR A 1 -12.36 -15.01 -1.86
C THR A 1 -12.42 -15.03 -3.37
N THR A 2 -13.62 -14.95 -3.92
CA THR A 2 -13.88 -14.80 -5.35
C THR A 2 -13.26 -13.48 -5.80
N ARG A 3 -12.09 -13.54 -6.43
CA ARG A 3 -11.56 -12.39 -7.16
C ARG A 3 -12.56 -12.09 -8.27
N HIS A 4 -13.16 -10.91 -8.24
CA HIS A 4 -13.87 -10.38 -9.39
C HIS A 4 -12.85 -10.33 -10.54
N ARG A 5 -12.98 -11.25 -11.49
CA ARG A 5 -12.28 -11.13 -12.77
C ARG A 5 -12.96 -10.00 -13.51
N GLU A 6 -12.25 -8.89 -13.62
CA GLU A 6 -12.67 -7.81 -14.51
C GLU A 6 -12.86 -8.36 -15.91
N ALA A 7 -13.93 -7.92 -16.57
CA ALA A 7 -14.22 -8.36 -17.93
C ALA A 7 -13.06 -8.00 -18.87
N GLU A 8 -12.73 -8.90 -19.79
CA GLU A 8 -11.75 -8.64 -20.84
C GLU A 8 -12.18 -7.40 -21.64
N GLY A 9 -11.28 -6.41 -21.71
CA GLY A 9 -11.59 -5.11 -22.32
C GLY A 9 -11.86 -3.97 -21.34
N SER A 10 -12.05 -4.24 -20.04
CA SER A 10 -12.10 -3.17 -19.04
C SER A 10 -10.73 -2.50 -18.89
N SER A 11 -10.71 -1.21 -18.50
CA SER A 11 -9.46 -0.48 -18.22
C SER A 11 -8.64 -1.14 -17.11
N TYR A 12 -9.29 -1.84 -16.18
CA TYR A 12 -8.65 -2.55 -15.07
C TYR A 12 -8.12 -3.93 -15.45
N TYR A 13 -8.63 -4.57 -16.53
CA TYR A 13 -8.18 -5.89 -16.97
C TYR A 13 -6.67 -5.96 -17.21
N ARG A 14 -6.09 -4.92 -17.79
CA ARG A 14 -4.65 -4.82 -18.05
C ARG A 14 -3.82 -4.76 -16.78
N HIS A 15 -4.33 -4.16 -15.70
CA HIS A 15 -3.62 -4.03 -14.42
C HIS A 15 -3.33 -5.38 -13.77
N TYR A 16 -4.15 -6.40 -13.98
CA TYR A 16 -3.89 -7.76 -13.51
C TYR A 16 -2.61 -8.37 -14.10
N TYR A 17 -2.18 -7.88 -15.26
CA TYR A 17 -1.02 -8.41 -15.99
C TYR A 17 0.23 -7.54 -15.87
N MET A 18 0.13 -6.36 -15.27
CA MET A 18 1.25 -5.41 -15.16
C MET A 18 2.24 -5.75 -14.03
N GLY A 19 1.82 -6.48 -13.01
CA GLY A 19 2.70 -6.87 -11.91
C GLY A 19 3.82 -7.83 -12.30
N LEU A 20 4.84 -7.93 -11.47
CA LEU A 20 5.97 -8.84 -11.65
C LEU A 20 5.66 -10.29 -11.23
N ILE A 21 4.59 -10.47 -10.47
CA ILE A 21 4.11 -11.75 -9.95
C ILE A 21 2.76 -12.07 -10.59
N ARG A 22 2.54 -13.32 -10.97
CA ARG A 22 1.27 -13.81 -11.48
C ARG A 22 0.24 -13.95 -10.35
N ALA A 23 -1.03 -14.09 -10.73
CA ALA A 23 -2.11 -14.30 -9.77
C ALA A 23 -2.00 -15.60 -8.96
N ASP A 24 -1.28 -16.59 -9.48
CA ASP A 24 -0.95 -17.86 -8.83
C ASP A 24 0.29 -17.79 -7.93
N GLY A 25 0.88 -16.60 -7.76
CA GLY A 25 2.09 -16.38 -6.97
C GLY A 25 3.40 -16.67 -7.72
N GLN A 26 3.34 -17.14 -8.98
CA GLN A 26 4.55 -17.46 -9.74
C GLN A 26 5.20 -16.20 -10.33
N PRO A 27 6.54 -16.11 -10.35
CA PRO A 27 7.24 -14.99 -10.94
C PRO A 27 7.06 -14.94 -12.47
N LYS A 28 6.99 -13.73 -13.00
CA LYS A 28 7.08 -13.49 -14.44
C LYS A 28 8.54 -13.36 -14.86
N ARG A 29 8.83 -13.56 -16.16
CA ARG A 29 10.20 -13.40 -16.71
C ARG A 29 10.80 -12.01 -16.43
N ALA A 30 9.98 -10.97 -16.36
CA ALA A 30 10.42 -9.63 -16.05
C ALA A 30 11.00 -9.48 -14.62
N LEU A 31 10.65 -10.39 -13.69
CA LEU A 31 11.10 -10.32 -12.30
C LEU A 31 12.63 -10.40 -12.20
N SER A 32 13.27 -11.35 -12.89
CA SER A 32 14.71 -11.52 -12.84
C SER A 32 15.48 -10.34 -13.42
N LYS A 33 14.94 -9.72 -14.46
CA LYS A 33 15.51 -8.49 -15.03
C LYS A 33 15.34 -7.32 -14.06
N PHE A 34 14.14 -7.17 -13.48
CA PHE A 34 13.87 -6.12 -12.52
C PHE A 34 14.80 -6.20 -11.30
N ALA A 35 15.01 -7.40 -10.76
CA ALA A 35 15.86 -7.61 -9.60
C ALA A 35 17.33 -7.13 -9.78
N GLN A 36 17.80 -7.00 -11.02
CA GLN A 36 19.14 -6.46 -11.31
C GLN A 36 19.25 -4.96 -11.04
N TYR A 37 18.13 -4.24 -11.00
CA TYR A 37 18.08 -2.78 -10.83
C TYR A 37 17.54 -2.34 -9.47
N THR A 38 16.94 -3.25 -8.71
CA THR A 38 16.27 -2.90 -7.43
C THR A 38 17.18 -2.34 -6.34
N PRO A 39 18.49 -2.68 -6.26
CA PRO A 39 19.37 -2.05 -5.27
C PRO A 39 19.47 -0.53 -5.40
N GLU A 40 19.25 -0.01 -6.61
CA GLU A 40 19.31 1.43 -6.94
C GLU A 40 17.93 2.08 -7.10
N LEU A 41 16.88 1.26 -7.19
CA LEU A 41 15.51 1.71 -7.43
C LEU A 41 14.60 1.38 -6.26
N GLY A 42 13.75 2.34 -5.89
CA GLY A 42 12.65 2.09 -4.95
C GLY A 42 11.43 1.46 -5.65
N ILE A 43 10.60 0.81 -4.85
CA ILE A 43 9.29 0.30 -5.28
C ILE A 43 8.18 1.05 -4.55
N CYS A 44 7.09 1.33 -5.26
CA CYS A 44 5.84 1.74 -4.64
C CYS A 44 4.94 0.51 -4.50
N GLN A 45 4.66 0.11 -3.26
CA GLN A 45 3.76 -1.00 -2.94
C GLN A 45 2.74 -0.54 -1.91
N TRP A 46 1.46 -0.64 -2.26
CA TRP A 46 0.36 -0.39 -1.36
C TRP A 46 -0.12 -1.69 -0.71
N PHE A 47 -0.32 -1.66 0.60
CA PHE A 47 -0.98 -2.74 1.35
C PHE A 47 -2.37 -2.26 1.77
N HIS A 48 -3.40 -2.99 1.36
CA HIS A 48 -4.76 -2.69 1.76
C HIS A 48 -4.98 -3.02 3.23
N PHE A 49 -5.98 -2.38 3.83
CA PHE A 49 -6.33 -2.63 5.23
C PHE A 49 -6.58 -4.13 5.45
N GLU A 50 -5.89 -4.70 6.46
CA GLU A 50 -5.93 -6.13 6.81
C GLU A 50 -5.63 -7.08 5.63
N ASP A 51 -4.79 -6.65 4.67
CA ASP A 51 -4.42 -7.50 3.54
C ASP A 51 -3.74 -8.79 4.03
N PRO A 52 -4.35 -9.96 3.81
CA PRO A 52 -3.78 -11.24 4.24
C PRO A 52 -2.46 -11.57 3.52
N ARG A 53 -2.13 -10.86 2.45
CA ARG A 53 -0.92 -11.06 1.66
C ARG A 53 0.23 -10.13 2.06
N LEU A 54 0.12 -9.40 3.18
CA LEU A 54 1.18 -8.52 3.66
C LEU A 54 2.52 -9.28 3.74
N ASP A 55 2.52 -10.43 4.42
CA ASP A 55 3.73 -11.21 4.66
C ASP A 55 4.32 -11.77 3.34
N ASP A 56 3.47 -12.25 2.43
CA ASP A 56 3.88 -12.68 1.08
C ASP A 56 4.48 -11.52 0.28
N GLY A 57 3.86 -10.35 0.34
CA GLY A 57 4.35 -9.14 -0.32
C GLY A 57 5.72 -8.73 0.20
N VAL A 58 5.91 -8.73 1.52
CA VAL A 58 7.19 -8.44 2.19
C VAL A 58 8.26 -9.47 1.79
N ALA A 59 7.92 -10.76 1.77
CA ALA A 59 8.84 -11.81 1.32
C ALA A 59 9.31 -11.59 -0.12
N TRP A 60 8.42 -11.18 -1.02
CA TRP A 60 8.79 -10.83 -2.39
C TRP A 60 9.67 -9.58 -2.47
N LEU A 61 9.40 -8.53 -1.70
CA LEU A 61 10.25 -7.34 -1.65
C LEU A 61 11.68 -7.69 -1.20
N LYS A 62 11.80 -8.51 -0.15
CA LYS A 62 13.11 -9.02 0.32
C LYS A 62 13.82 -9.85 -0.75
N ARG A 63 13.11 -10.78 -1.39
CA ARG A 63 13.67 -11.62 -2.47
C ARG A 63 14.14 -10.80 -3.67
N LEU A 64 13.51 -9.67 -3.95
CA LEU A 64 13.90 -8.74 -5.00
C LEU A 64 15.10 -7.87 -4.61
N GLY A 65 15.54 -7.87 -3.35
CA GLY A 65 16.61 -7.01 -2.86
C GLY A 65 16.19 -5.54 -2.75
N VAL A 66 14.88 -5.27 -2.61
CA VAL A 66 14.38 -3.90 -2.45
C VAL A 66 14.89 -3.33 -1.14
N LYS A 67 15.43 -2.11 -1.19
CA LYS A 67 15.84 -1.34 -0.01
C LYS A 67 14.88 -0.17 0.26
N HIS A 68 14.49 0.54 -0.78
CA HIS A 68 13.64 1.72 -0.69
C HIS A 68 12.21 1.36 -1.07
N LEU A 69 11.29 1.60 -0.16
CA LEU A 69 9.88 1.28 -0.34
C LEU A 69 9.01 2.53 -0.10
N ARG A 70 8.22 2.90 -1.07
CA ARG A 70 7.14 3.85 -0.86
C ARG A 70 5.84 3.09 -0.62
N THR A 71 5.21 3.37 0.50
CA THR A 71 3.88 2.83 0.86
C THR A 71 3.01 3.91 1.48
N GLY A 72 1.86 3.57 2.00
CA GLY A 72 1.00 4.57 2.61
C GLY A 72 0.21 4.06 3.80
N LEU A 73 -0.21 5.02 4.61
CA LEU A 73 -1.21 4.86 5.66
C LEU A 73 -2.43 5.69 5.31
N SER A 74 -3.57 5.03 5.26
CA SER A 74 -4.84 5.64 4.87
C SER A 74 -5.50 6.33 6.05
N TRP A 75 -5.78 7.64 5.95
CA TRP A 75 -6.59 8.34 6.93
C TRP A 75 -8.01 7.77 7.01
N ALA A 76 -8.59 7.37 5.87
CA ALA A 76 -9.90 6.71 5.85
C ALA A 76 -9.88 5.40 6.66
N ASP A 77 -8.81 4.61 6.54
CA ASP A 77 -8.69 3.36 7.29
C ASP A 77 -8.44 3.59 8.79
N SER A 78 -7.86 4.73 9.20
CA SER A 78 -7.67 5.06 10.62
C SER A 78 -8.98 5.22 11.41
N HIS A 79 -10.10 5.34 10.72
CA HIS A 79 -11.45 5.38 11.31
C HIS A 79 -12.09 3.98 11.45
N ARG A 80 -11.39 2.93 11.05
CA ARG A 80 -11.88 1.55 11.14
C ARG A 80 -11.50 0.93 12.49
N GLU A 81 -12.26 -0.05 12.89
CA GLU A 81 -11.92 -0.87 14.06
C GLU A 81 -10.55 -1.54 13.84
N HIS A 82 -9.73 -1.61 14.89
CA HIS A 82 -8.37 -2.18 14.87
C HIS A 82 -7.37 -1.50 13.93
N ALA A 83 -7.63 -0.27 13.47
CA ALA A 83 -6.75 0.45 12.54
C ALA A 83 -5.32 0.59 13.06
N ASP A 84 -5.15 0.97 14.32
CA ASP A 84 -3.82 1.15 14.92
C ASP A 84 -3.05 -0.19 14.99
N ALA A 85 -3.72 -1.30 15.31
CA ALA A 85 -3.11 -2.62 15.32
C ALA A 85 -2.67 -3.06 13.91
N TRP A 86 -3.47 -2.73 12.89
CA TRP A 86 -3.10 -2.99 11.50
C TRP A 86 -1.88 -2.16 11.08
N PHE A 87 -1.86 -0.87 11.38
CA PHE A 87 -0.73 0.00 11.04
C PHE A 87 0.55 -0.45 11.75
N ASP A 88 0.47 -0.84 13.02
CA ASP A 88 1.60 -1.40 13.76
C ASP A 88 2.13 -2.67 13.10
N ARG A 89 1.24 -3.60 12.71
CA ARG A 89 1.60 -4.82 12.00
C ARG A 89 2.27 -4.50 10.66
N GLN A 90 1.71 -3.58 9.88
CA GLN A 90 2.28 -3.17 8.58
C GLN A 90 3.67 -2.57 8.77
N MET A 91 3.83 -1.60 9.67
CA MET A 91 5.11 -0.93 9.90
C MET A 91 6.16 -1.89 10.48
N LYS A 92 5.77 -2.80 11.38
CA LYS A 92 6.65 -3.85 11.90
C LYS A 92 7.12 -4.80 10.80
N ALA A 93 6.26 -5.20 9.88
CA ALA A 93 6.63 -6.05 8.75
C ALA A 93 7.63 -5.36 7.81
N LEU A 94 7.62 -4.03 7.76
CA LEU A 94 8.44 -3.19 6.88
C LEU A 94 9.70 -2.61 7.57
N GLU A 95 9.98 -2.93 8.82
CA GLU A 95 11.09 -2.35 9.62
C GLU A 95 12.48 -2.46 9.01
N ASN A 96 12.68 -3.40 8.07
CA ASN A 96 13.97 -3.62 7.40
C ASN A 96 14.09 -2.89 6.06
N PHE A 97 13.15 -2.04 5.71
CA PHE A 97 13.18 -1.23 4.51
C PHE A 97 13.34 0.24 4.87
N ASP A 98 13.97 1.00 3.97
CA ASP A 98 13.93 2.45 4.00
C ASP A 98 12.57 2.90 3.44
N VAL A 99 11.65 3.28 4.33
CA VAL A 99 10.25 3.48 4.00
C VAL A 99 9.92 4.96 3.85
N THR A 100 9.43 5.34 2.66
CA THR A 100 8.78 6.62 2.43
C THR A 100 7.27 6.47 2.63
N LEU A 101 6.72 7.07 3.68
CA LEU A 101 5.28 7.03 3.96
C LEU A 101 4.53 8.12 3.19
N THR A 102 3.40 7.74 2.60
CA THR A 102 2.41 8.64 2.02
C THR A 102 1.14 8.58 2.86
N PHE A 103 0.67 9.72 3.35
CA PHE A 103 -0.63 9.84 4.01
C PHE A 103 -1.69 10.26 2.98
N CYS A 104 -2.81 9.56 2.95
CA CYS A 104 -3.84 9.81 1.93
C CYS A 104 -5.20 9.26 2.35
N PHE A 105 -6.16 9.44 1.46
CA PHE A 105 -7.54 8.98 1.54
C PHE A 105 -8.34 9.61 2.69
N THR A 106 -9.27 10.44 2.30
CA THR A 106 -10.18 11.12 3.23
C THR A 106 -11.31 10.17 3.61
N PRO A 107 -11.63 10.02 4.91
CA PRO A 107 -12.85 9.35 5.33
C PRO A 107 -14.08 10.01 4.70
N GLU A 108 -15.06 9.22 4.27
CA GLU A 108 -16.26 9.77 3.62
C GLU A 108 -16.99 10.82 4.47
N SER A 109 -17.05 10.58 5.79
CA SER A 109 -17.64 11.52 6.76
C SER A 109 -16.87 12.82 6.93
N CYS A 110 -15.59 12.86 6.57
CA CYS A 110 -14.71 14.03 6.67
C CYS A 110 -14.51 14.75 5.34
N GLY A 111 -14.98 14.17 4.23
CA GLY A 111 -14.79 14.70 2.88
C GLY A 111 -15.88 15.64 2.42
N LYS A 112 -15.54 16.64 1.60
CA LYS A 112 -16.50 17.50 0.91
C LYS A 112 -17.46 16.74 -0.01
N ARG A 113 -17.09 15.52 -0.40
CA ARG A 113 -17.90 14.58 -1.19
C ARG A 113 -17.68 13.18 -0.62
N PRO A 114 -18.64 12.24 -0.75
CA PRO A 114 -18.51 10.88 -0.23
C PRO A 114 -17.58 10.03 -1.13
N HIS A 115 -16.31 10.40 -1.18
CA HIS A 115 -15.29 9.71 -1.95
C HIS A 115 -13.91 9.88 -1.30
N HIS A 116 -13.14 8.82 -1.22
CA HIS A 116 -11.83 8.79 -0.55
C HIS A 116 -10.77 9.75 -1.13
N THR A 117 -10.94 10.26 -2.35
CA THR A 117 -10.09 11.29 -2.94
C THR A 117 -10.64 12.71 -2.74
N SER A 118 -11.74 12.86 -2.02
CA SER A 118 -12.32 14.16 -1.74
C SER A 118 -11.40 14.99 -0.83
N PRO A 119 -11.27 16.30 -1.05
CA PRO A 119 -10.65 17.16 -0.06
C PRO A 119 -11.42 17.11 1.26
N PRO A 120 -10.75 17.18 2.42
CA PRO A 120 -11.41 17.22 3.71
C PRO A 120 -12.21 18.53 3.90
N HIS A 121 -13.26 18.47 4.71
CA HIS A 121 -13.94 19.68 5.20
C HIS A 121 -13.01 20.51 6.09
N CYS A 122 -12.26 19.84 6.97
CA CYS A 122 -11.34 20.42 7.92
C CYS A 122 -9.94 19.83 7.67
N PRO A 123 -9.02 20.58 7.03
CA PRO A 123 -7.64 20.12 6.79
C PRO A 123 -6.85 19.83 8.07
N GLU A 124 -7.21 20.48 9.18
CA GLU A 124 -6.58 20.32 10.48
C GLU A 124 -6.71 18.88 11.00
N GLN A 125 -7.85 18.22 10.77
CA GLN A 125 -8.05 16.82 11.15
C GLN A 125 -7.10 15.88 10.37
N PHE A 126 -6.84 16.18 9.11
CA PHE A 126 -5.86 15.44 8.34
C PHE A 126 -4.44 15.70 8.85
N ALA A 127 -4.11 16.95 9.19
CA ALA A 127 -2.82 17.30 9.77
C ALA A 127 -2.58 16.59 11.12
N GLU A 128 -3.60 16.51 11.97
CA GLU A 128 -3.55 15.76 13.24
C GLU A 128 -3.30 14.26 13.01
N PHE A 129 -3.98 13.65 12.03
CA PHE A 129 -3.70 12.28 11.64
C PHE A 129 -2.24 12.11 11.19
N CYS A 130 -1.74 12.97 10.32
CA CYS A 130 -0.34 12.93 9.86
C CYS A 130 0.64 13.06 11.03
N ALA A 131 0.42 14.03 11.92
CA ALA A 131 1.27 14.24 13.10
C ALA A 131 1.29 13.00 14.02
N ARG A 132 0.13 12.40 14.28
CA ARG A 132 0.02 11.17 15.07
C ARG A 132 0.80 10.02 14.44
N MET A 133 0.70 9.83 13.13
CA MET A 133 1.41 8.76 12.43
C MET A 133 2.93 8.99 12.42
N VAL A 134 3.38 10.23 12.23
CA VAL A 134 4.81 10.58 12.33
C VAL A 134 5.34 10.32 13.74
N GLN A 135 4.63 10.77 14.78
CA GLN A 135 5.05 10.52 16.17
C GLN A 135 5.13 9.03 16.53
N ARG A 136 4.30 8.20 15.88
CA ARG A 136 4.23 6.76 16.16
C ARG A 136 5.32 5.96 15.43
N TYR A 137 5.74 6.39 14.23
CA TYR A 137 6.54 5.56 13.32
C TYR A 137 7.84 6.22 12.82
N ALA A 138 8.18 7.44 13.24
CA ALA A 138 9.44 8.12 12.90
C ALA A 138 10.61 7.71 13.82
#